data_96ffefee11e6af97d1fbbc077a4e7137
#
_entry.id   96ffefee11e6af97d1fbbc077a4e7137
#
_cell.length_a   1.000
_cell.length_b   1.000
_cell.length_c   1.000
_cell.angle_alpha   90.00
_cell.angle_beta   90.00
_cell.angle_gamma   90.00
#
_symmetry.space_group_name_H-M   'P 1'
#
loop_
_entity.id
_entity.type
_entity.pdbx_description
1 polymer ?
#
loop_
_entity_poly.entity_id
_entity_poly.type
_entity_poly.pdbx_seq_one_letter_code
_entity_poly.pdbx_strand_id
1 'polypeptide(L)'
;VIAVRFGASKTGKQNLVISYAPNPVSEGKMTVNGNNELLWNALLDNNNMQYAVRIKAINKGGSISNDGGRLIVKNADEVLILLTADTDYKENFDPDFNDPKTYVGEDPVANTDKWIKQASTKGYNQLLDEHYADYTQLFSRVSLQLNDASATKNDRPINQRLADYR
;
A
#
# COMPACT_ATOMS: atom_id res chain seq x y z
N VAL A 1 0.42 3.39 -5.49
CA VAL A 1 -0.85 2.90 -4.91
C VAL A 1 -0.82 1.39 -4.81
N ILE A 2 -1.21 0.85 -3.66
CA ILE A 2 -1.44 -0.59 -3.48
C ILE A 2 -2.94 -0.83 -3.64
N ALA A 3 -3.31 -1.80 -4.50
CA ALA A 3 -4.70 -2.18 -4.74
C ALA A 3 -4.91 -3.65 -4.38
N VAL A 4 -5.89 -3.93 -3.50
CA VAL A 4 -6.24 -5.27 -3.06
C VAL A 4 -7.72 -5.50 -3.32
N ARG A 5 -8.05 -6.58 -4.06
CA ARG A 5 -9.43 -6.94 -4.37
C ARG A 5 -9.87 -8.20 -3.63
N PHE A 6 -10.99 -8.11 -2.94
CA PHE A 6 -11.69 -9.24 -2.36
C PHE A 6 -12.98 -9.48 -3.16
N GLY A 7 -13.10 -10.65 -3.74
CA GLY A 7 -14.31 -11.11 -4.44
C GLY A 7 -14.92 -12.32 -3.75
N ALA A 8 -16.23 -12.48 -3.87
CA ALA A 8 -16.94 -13.65 -3.39
C ALA A 8 -17.50 -14.47 -4.56
N SER A 9 -17.53 -15.80 -4.41
CA SER A 9 -18.19 -16.69 -5.37
C SER A 9 -19.73 -16.62 -5.30
N LYS A 10 -20.26 -16.01 -4.24
CA LYS A 10 -21.70 -15.80 -4.02
C LYS A 10 -21.94 -14.34 -3.64
N THR A 11 -23.03 -13.77 -4.14
CA THR A 11 -23.48 -12.39 -3.87
C THR A 11 -23.60 -12.13 -2.36
N GLY A 12 -23.17 -10.95 -1.92
CA GLY A 12 -23.36 -10.47 -0.55
C GLY A 12 -22.57 -11.23 0.52
N LYS A 13 -21.42 -11.83 0.18
CA LYS A 13 -20.64 -12.66 1.13
C LYS A 13 -19.39 -12.02 1.66
N GLN A 14 -19.00 -10.84 1.17
CA GLN A 14 -17.85 -10.12 1.71
C GLN A 14 -18.26 -9.32 2.95
N ASN A 15 -17.68 -9.67 4.09
CA ASN A 15 -17.80 -8.94 5.35
C ASN A 15 -16.40 -8.70 5.88
N LEU A 16 -15.96 -7.43 5.95
CA LEU A 16 -14.61 -7.06 6.29
C LEU A 16 -14.60 -5.95 7.33
N VAL A 17 -13.61 -5.99 8.21
CA VAL A 17 -13.23 -4.85 9.05
C VAL A 17 -11.85 -4.40 8.58
N ILE A 18 -11.74 -3.14 8.19
CA ILE A 18 -10.50 -2.53 7.73
C ILE A 18 -10.07 -1.50 8.76
N SER A 19 -8.88 -1.66 9.29
CA SER A 19 -8.28 -0.76 10.27
C SER A 19 -6.81 -0.53 9.97
N TYR A 20 -6.27 0.55 10.50
CA TYR A 20 -4.85 0.84 10.48
C TYR A 20 -4.30 0.80 11.92
N ALA A 21 -3.22 0.05 12.11
CA ALA A 21 -2.48 0.02 13.37
C ALA A 21 -1.24 0.92 13.19
N PRO A 22 -1.21 2.10 13.82
CA PRO A 22 -0.08 3.02 13.67
C PRO A 22 1.17 2.48 14.34
N ASN A 23 2.34 2.95 13.88
CA ASN A 23 3.61 2.70 14.54
C ASN A 23 3.58 3.33 15.96
N PRO A 24 3.93 2.58 17.03
CA PRO A 24 3.90 3.09 18.40
C PRO A 24 4.91 4.23 18.67
N VAL A 25 5.93 4.40 17.82
CA VAL A 25 6.92 5.50 17.92
C VAL A 25 6.53 6.70 17.03
N SER A 26 5.25 6.98 16.91
CA SER A 26 4.75 8.12 16.14
C SER A 26 3.57 8.77 16.82
N GLU A 27 3.58 10.09 16.88
CA GLU A 27 2.44 10.89 17.32
C GLU A 27 1.60 11.28 16.09
N GLY A 28 0.35 10.88 16.09
CA GLY A 28 -0.49 11.12 14.93
C GLY A 28 -1.98 11.11 15.21
N LYS A 29 -2.74 11.39 14.15
CA LYS A 29 -4.20 11.48 14.20
C LYS A 29 -4.83 10.65 13.09
N MET A 30 -5.82 9.84 13.50
CA MET A 30 -6.74 9.19 12.58
C MET A 30 -7.88 10.15 12.22
N THR A 31 -8.09 10.34 10.93
CA THR A 31 -9.23 11.07 10.39
C THR A 31 -10.03 10.16 9.47
N VAL A 32 -11.34 10.25 9.53
CA VAL A 32 -12.25 9.51 8.66
C VAL A 32 -12.87 10.48 7.67
N ASN A 33 -12.76 10.18 6.38
CA ASN A 33 -13.37 10.95 5.31
C ASN A 33 -14.56 10.17 4.74
N GLY A 34 -15.76 10.71 4.96
CA GLY A 34 -16.98 10.01 4.60
C GLY A 34 -17.12 8.68 5.37
N ASN A 35 -17.66 7.67 4.69
CA ASN A 35 -17.89 6.34 5.28
C ASN A 35 -16.85 5.30 4.87
N ASN A 36 -15.94 5.62 3.95
CA ASN A 36 -15.15 4.63 3.25
C ASN A 36 -13.65 4.96 3.12
N GLU A 37 -13.17 6.00 3.82
CA GLU A 37 -11.76 6.39 3.75
C GLU A 37 -11.19 6.74 5.12
N LEU A 38 -10.01 6.21 5.43
CA LEU A 38 -9.20 6.49 6.61
C LEU A 38 -7.95 7.25 6.19
N LEU A 39 -7.58 8.27 6.96
CA LEU A 39 -6.30 8.96 6.86
C LEU A 39 -5.62 8.92 8.23
N TRP A 40 -4.42 8.36 8.28
CA TRP A 40 -3.48 8.55 9.37
C TRP A 40 -2.42 9.55 8.94
N ASN A 41 -2.25 10.62 9.73
CA ASN A 41 -1.19 11.61 9.57
C ASN A 41 -0.43 11.73 10.87
N ALA A 42 0.90 11.63 10.81
CA ALA A 42 1.74 11.58 12.00
C ALA A 42 3.14 12.13 11.76
N LEU A 43 3.83 12.37 12.87
CA LEU A 43 5.26 12.69 12.93
C LEU A 43 5.99 11.50 13.57
N LEU A 44 7.18 11.18 13.09
CA LEU A 44 8.08 10.25 13.75
C LEU A 44 8.78 10.95 14.92
N ASP A 45 8.83 10.27 16.08
CA ASP A 45 9.37 10.86 17.33
C ASP A 45 10.87 11.19 17.25
N ASN A 46 11.62 10.46 16.42
CA ASN A 46 13.07 10.54 16.37
C ASN A 46 13.62 11.68 15.49
N ASN A 47 12.87 12.12 14.49
CA ASN A 47 13.36 13.10 13.50
C ASN A 47 12.28 14.07 13.01
N ASN A 48 11.07 14.01 13.56
CA ASN A 48 9.91 14.83 13.17
C ASN A 48 9.52 14.71 11.68
N MET A 49 9.93 13.63 11.02
CA MET A 49 9.51 13.35 9.65
C MET A 49 8.00 13.14 9.62
N GLN A 50 7.31 13.93 8.81
CA GLN A 50 5.87 13.76 8.60
C GLN A 50 5.61 12.61 7.65
N TYR A 51 4.58 11.81 7.95
CA TYR A 51 4.09 10.80 7.04
C TYR A 51 2.58 10.69 7.06
N ALA A 52 2.02 10.24 5.95
CA ALA A 52 0.60 9.99 5.81
C ALA A 52 0.35 8.61 5.22
N VAL A 53 -0.67 7.93 5.75
CA VAL A 53 -1.21 6.68 5.20
C VAL A 53 -2.70 6.87 4.96
N ARG A 54 -3.16 6.60 3.75
CA ARG A 54 -4.56 6.73 3.38
C ARG A 54 -5.08 5.41 2.84
N ILE A 55 -6.20 4.97 3.37
CA ILE A 55 -6.88 3.72 2.98
C ILE A 55 -8.28 4.04 2.55
N LYS A 56 -8.68 3.58 1.37
CA LYS A 56 -10.03 3.74 0.84
C LYS A 56 -10.60 2.40 0.44
N ALA A 57 -11.82 2.14 0.84
CA ALA A 57 -12.57 0.96 0.45
C ALA A 57 -13.69 1.34 -0.53
N ILE A 58 -13.82 0.56 -1.60
CA ILE A 58 -14.86 0.72 -2.63
C ILE A 58 -15.56 -0.64 -2.75
N ASN A 59 -16.87 -0.67 -2.53
CA ASN A 59 -17.66 -1.90 -2.59
C ASN A 59 -18.55 -1.96 -3.83
N LYS A 60 -18.79 -3.19 -4.29
CA LYS A 60 -19.93 -3.51 -5.15
C LYS A 60 -20.93 -4.31 -4.31
N GLY A 61 -22.18 -3.88 -4.30
CA GLY A 61 -23.20 -4.43 -3.40
C GLY A 61 -22.90 -4.12 -1.92
N GLY A 62 -23.85 -4.46 -1.05
CA GLY A 62 -23.70 -4.26 0.38
C GLY A 62 -23.54 -2.82 0.83
N SER A 63 -22.83 -2.61 1.93
CA SER A 63 -22.60 -1.28 2.51
C SER A 63 -21.24 -1.14 3.15
N ILE A 64 -20.75 0.11 3.24
CA ILE A 64 -19.60 0.49 4.05
C ILE A 64 -20.05 1.53 5.07
N SER A 65 -19.60 1.37 6.30
CA SER A 65 -19.79 2.33 7.39
C SER A 65 -18.49 2.51 8.16
N ASN A 66 -18.42 3.59 8.93
CA ASN A 66 -17.32 3.85 9.85
C ASN A 66 -17.75 3.56 11.29
N ASP A 67 -16.86 2.95 12.06
CA ASP A 67 -17.00 2.72 13.50
C ASP A 67 -15.65 2.91 14.19
N GLY A 68 -15.49 4.03 14.91
CA GLY A 68 -14.32 4.29 15.72
C GLY A 68 -12.99 4.29 14.95
N GLY A 69 -12.96 4.81 13.73
CA GLY A 69 -11.76 4.82 12.89
C GLY A 69 -11.48 3.49 12.18
N ARG A 70 -12.51 2.63 12.08
CA ARG A 70 -12.48 1.39 11.29
C ARG A 70 -13.55 1.43 10.22
N LEU A 71 -13.27 0.90 9.03
CA LEU A 71 -14.28 0.74 8.00
C LEU A 71 -14.90 -0.64 8.13
N ILE A 72 -16.22 -0.68 8.21
CA ILE A 72 -17.00 -1.92 8.33
C ILE A 72 -17.73 -2.15 7.02
N VAL A 73 -17.35 -3.19 6.30
CA VAL A 73 -18.02 -3.64 5.08
C VAL A 73 -18.97 -4.77 5.41
N LYS A 74 -20.22 -4.69 4.93
CA LYS A 74 -21.24 -5.73 5.14
C LYS A 74 -21.89 -6.12 3.81
N ASN A 75 -22.01 -7.44 3.61
CA ASN A 75 -22.78 -8.06 2.52
C ASN A 75 -22.37 -7.56 1.12
N ALA A 76 -21.09 -7.24 0.91
CA ALA A 76 -20.62 -6.83 -0.41
C ALA A 76 -20.38 -8.05 -1.32
N ASP A 77 -20.46 -7.83 -2.62
CA ASP A 77 -20.11 -8.80 -3.66
C ASP A 77 -18.60 -8.77 -3.93
N GLU A 78 -18.07 -7.56 -3.95
CA GLU A 78 -16.65 -7.29 -4.14
C GLU A 78 -16.24 -6.07 -3.32
N VAL A 79 -15.01 -6.06 -2.83
CA VAL A 79 -14.40 -4.91 -2.16
C VAL A 79 -13.02 -4.67 -2.76
N LEU A 80 -12.80 -3.45 -3.24
CA LEU A 80 -11.49 -2.94 -3.65
C LEU A 80 -10.95 -2.05 -2.55
N ILE A 81 -9.79 -2.39 -2.01
CA ILE A 81 -9.05 -1.58 -1.03
C ILE A 81 -7.90 -0.92 -1.76
N LEU A 82 -7.83 0.40 -1.68
CA LEU A 82 -6.73 1.21 -2.17
C LEU A 82 -5.96 1.76 -0.97
N LEU A 83 -4.62 1.68 -1.02
CA LEU A 83 -3.73 2.25 -0.02
C LEU A 83 -2.70 3.14 -0.70
N THR A 84 -2.52 4.34 -0.16
CA THR A 84 -1.44 5.26 -0.51
C THR A 84 -0.70 5.67 0.76
N ALA A 85 0.61 5.80 0.66
CA ALA A 85 1.45 6.28 1.74
C ALA A 85 2.55 7.17 1.18
N ASP A 86 2.95 8.16 1.95
CA ASP A 86 4.01 9.09 1.61
C ASP A 86 4.67 9.66 2.87
N THR A 87 5.84 10.25 2.70
CA THR A 87 6.57 11.00 3.71
C THR A 87 6.98 12.36 3.15
N ASP A 88 7.28 13.32 4.01
CA ASP A 88 7.86 14.59 3.59
C ASP A 88 9.38 14.51 3.33
N TYR A 89 9.95 13.29 3.29
CA TYR A 89 11.36 13.12 2.98
C TYR A 89 11.67 13.51 1.53
N LYS A 90 12.67 14.37 1.36
CA LYS A 90 13.26 14.73 0.07
C LYS A 90 14.74 14.41 0.08
N GLU A 91 15.19 13.61 -0.87
CA GLU A 91 16.62 13.36 -1.06
C GLU A 91 17.32 14.64 -1.49
N ASN A 92 18.43 14.96 -0.80
CA ASN A 92 19.29 16.10 -1.11
C ASN A 92 20.72 15.61 -1.21
N PHE A 93 21.28 15.66 -2.42
CA PHE A 93 22.66 15.21 -2.71
C PHE A 93 23.74 16.25 -2.32
N ASP A 94 23.33 17.48 -2.03
CA ASP A 94 24.22 18.56 -1.58
C ASP A 94 23.59 19.24 -0.34
N PRO A 95 23.55 18.52 0.80
CA PRO A 95 22.83 18.97 1.98
C PRO A 95 23.53 20.12 2.70
N ASP A 96 22.80 21.15 3.05
CA ASP A 96 23.22 22.13 4.04
C ASP A 96 22.88 21.64 5.45
N PHE A 97 23.85 21.08 6.14
CA PHE A 97 23.67 20.55 7.50
C PHE A 97 23.40 21.62 8.55
N ASN A 98 23.46 22.91 8.19
CA ASN A 98 23.06 24.02 9.08
C ASN A 98 21.55 24.29 9.01
N ASP A 99 20.86 23.81 7.97
CA ASP A 99 19.40 23.90 7.83
C ASP A 99 18.72 22.60 8.28
N PRO A 100 17.93 22.62 9.38
CA PRO A 100 17.20 21.44 9.83
C PRO A 100 16.13 20.95 8.83
N LYS A 101 15.79 21.78 7.82
CA LYS A 101 14.81 21.45 6.79
C LYS A 101 15.45 20.95 5.48
N THR A 102 16.74 20.65 5.50
CA THR A 102 17.48 20.25 4.28
C THR A 102 16.87 19.04 3.55
N TYR A 103 16.15 18.16 4.27
CA TYR A 103 15.49 16.98 3.71
C TYR A 103 13.97 17.06 3.69
N VAL A 104 13.38 18.22 4.00
CA VAL A 104 11.91 18.39 4.00
C VAL A 104 11.43 18.66 2.57
N GLY A 105 10.51 17.82 2.11
CA GLY A 105 9.89 17.89 0.79
C GLY A 105 8.43 18.33 0.82
N GLU A 106 7.61 17.68 0.00
CA GLU A 106 6.20 18.01 -0.17
C GLU A 106 5.32 17.46 0.95
N ASP A 107 4.11 18.02 1.08
CA ASP A 107 3.12 17.56 2.06
C ASP A 107 2.60 16.13 1.71
N PRO A 108 2.88 15.12 2.56
CA PRO A 108 2.46 13.74 2.30
C PRO A 108 0.93 13.56 2.36
N VAL A 109 0.21 14.43 3.08
CA VAL A 109 -1.25 14.39 3.12
C VAL A 109 -1.83 14.78 1.78
N ALA A 110 -1.29 15.83 1.15
CA ALA A 110 -1.72 16.30 -0.17
C ALA A 110 -1.39 15.26 -1.27
N ASN A 111 -0.20 14.68 -1.22
CA ASN A 111 0.23 13.66 -2.19
C ASN A 111 -0.61 12.39 -2.11
N THR A 112 -0.83 11.86 -0.91
CA THR A 112 -1.68 10.67 -0.72
C THR A 112 -3.12 10.92 -1.14
N ASP A 113 -3.67 12.12 -0.95
CA ASP A 113 -5.00 12.52 -1.42
C ASP A 113 -5.10 12.53 -2.95
N LYS A 114 -4.12 13.15 -3.60
CA LYS A 114 -4.02 13.18 -5.07
C LYS A 114 -3.99 11.78 -5.66
N TRP A 115 -3.14 10.90 -5.14
CA TRP A 115 -2.97 9.56 -5.68
C TRP A 115 -4.17 8.65 -5.44
N ILE A 116 -4.79 8.72 -4.25
CA ILE A 116 -5.97 7.87 -3.99
C ILE A 116 -7.19 8.32 -4.79
N LYS A 117 -7.34 9.64 -5.02
CA LYS A 117 -8.37 10.17 -5.91
C LYS A 117 -8.20 9.67 -7.33
N GLN A 118 -6.98 9.76 -7.88
CA GLN A 118 -6.66 9.26 -9.22
C GLN A 118 -6.92 7.74 -9.35
N ALA A 119 -6.48 6.95 -8.37
CA ALA A 119 -6.69 5.51 -8.38
C ALA A 119 -8.17 5.13 -8.23
N SER A 120 -8.95 5.91 -7.46
CA SER A 120 -10.37 5.65 -7.22
C SER A 120 -11.26 5.80 -8.46
N THR A 121 -10.77 6.49 -9.50
CA THR A 121 -11.50 6.60 -10.78
C THR A 121 -11.35 5.36 -11.65
N LYS A 122 -10.46 4.43 -11.27
CA LYS A 122 -10.10 3.26 -12.06
C LYS A 122 -10.66 1.99 -11.42
N GLY A 123 -11.07 1.03 -12.25
CA GLY A 123 -11.39 -0.31 -11.79
C GLY A 123 -10.12 -1.13 -11.52
N TYR A 124 -10.25 -2.22 -10.74
CA TYR A 124 -9.12 -3.09 -10.41
C TYR A 124 -8.35 -3.59 -11.63
N ASN A 125 -9.06 -4.03 -12.69
CA ASN A 125 -8.40 -4.55 -13.88
C ASN A 125 -7.57 -3.48 -14.59
N GLN A 126 -8.08 -2.25 -14.67
CA GLN A 126 -7.31 -1.14 -15.26
C GLN A 126 -6.04 -0.84 -14.45
N LEU A 127 -6.13 -0.83 -13.11
CA LEU A 127 -4.95 -0.66 -12.24
C LEU A 127 -3.94 -1.79 -12.43
N LEU A 128 -4.42 -3.02 -12.61
CA LEU A 128 -3.59 -4.20 -12.86
C LEU A 128 -2.89 -4.12 -14.20
N ASP A 129 -3.61 -3.75 -15.27
CA ASP A 129 -3.05 -3.62 -16.63
C ASP A 129 -1.98 -2.53 -16.68
N GLU A 130 -2.22 -1.37 -16.05
CA GLU A 130 -1.24 -0.29 -15.94
C GLU A 130 0.01 -0.74 -15.17
N HIS A 131 -0.18 -1.49 -14.07
CA HIS A 131 0.93 -2.06 -13.30
C HIS A 131 1.75 -3.04 -14.13
N TYR A 132 1.12 -3.95 -14.87
CA TYR A 132 1.82 -4.88 -15.74
C TYR A 132 2.59 -4.18 -16.85
N ALA A 133 2.02 -3.15 -17.46
CA ALA A 133 2.68 -2.40 -18.53
C ALA A 133 3.96 -1.72 -18.00
N ASP A 134 3.89 -1.05 -16.85
CA ASP A 134 5.02 -0.36 -16.22
C ASP A 134 6.09 -1.37 -15.76
N TYR A 135 5.68 -2.38 -15.01
CA TYR A 135 6.58 -3.41 -14.48
C TYR A 135 7.32 -4.18 -15.59
N THR A 136 6.59 -4.63 -16.62
CA THR A 136 7.16 -5.43 -17.70
C THR A 136 8.17 -4.63 -18.51
N GLN A 137 7.93 -3.33 -18.71
CA GLN A 137 8.85 -2.46 -19.40
C GLN A 137 10.24 -2.42 -18.76
N LEU A 138 10.30 -2.49 -17.43
CA LEU A 138 11.57 -2.50 -16.67
C LEU A 138 12.11 -3.91 -16.51
N PHE A 139 11.29 -4.85 -16.07
CA PHE A 139 11.67 -6.21 -15.72
C PHE A 139 12.20 -7.01 -16.92
N SER A 140 11.61 -6.83 -18.11
CA SER A 140 12.03 -7.56 -19.32
C SER A 140 13.37 -7.12 -19.89
N ARG A 141 13.99 -6.04 -19.36
CA ARG A 141 15.31 -5.56 -19.81
C ARG A 141 16.45 -6.46 -19.36
N VAL A 142 16.25 -7.24 -18.29
CA VAL A 142 17.27 -8.13 -17.75
C VAL A 142 16.67 -9.51 -17.53
N SER A 143 17.31 -10.53 -18.08
CA SER A 143 16.98 -11.92 -17.75
C SER A 143 18.26 -12.66 -17.33
N LEU A 144 18.17 -13.44 -16.25
CA LEU A 144 19.20 -14.34 -15.80
C LEU A 144 18.66 -15.77 -15.85
N GLN A 145 19.24 -16.58 -16.70
CA GLN A 145 18.96 -18.02 -16.74
C GLN A 145 20.17 -18.78 -16.19
N LEU A 146 19.99 -19.40 -15.03
CA LEU A 146 20.96 -20.31 -14.47
C LEU A 146 20.64 -21.71 -14.99
N ASN A 147 21.54 -22.26 -15.81
CA ASN A 147 21.41 -23.64 -16.26
C ASN A 147 21.71 -24.55 -15.08
N ASP A 148 20.71 -25.31 -14.65
CA ASP A 148 20.87 -26.35 -13.64
C ASP A 148 20.82 -27.71 -14.34
N ALA A 149 21.91 -28.48 -14.22
CA ALA A 149 21.99 -29.83 -14.76
C ALA A 149 21.07 -30.84 -14.01
N SER A 150 20.44 -30.45 -12.90
CA SER A 150 19.53 -31.28 -12.13
C SER A 150 18.27 -30.55 -11.71
N ALA A 151 17.25 -30.63 -12.55
CA ALA A 151 15.93 -30.01 -12.29
C ALA A 151 15.31 -30.41 -10.93
N THR A 152 15.72 -31.55 -10.38
CA THR A 152 15.21 -32.08 -9.10
C THR A 152 15.65 -31.30 -7.86
N LYS A 153 16.68 -30.44 -7.96
CA LYS A 153 17.14 -29.65 -6.81
C LYS A 153 16.45 -28.30 -6.67
N ASN A 154 15.77 -27.82 -7.71
CA ASN A 154 15.14 -26.49 -7.70
C ASN A 154 13.78 -26.45 -7.00
N ASP A 155 13.11 -27.57 -6.83
CA ASP A 155 11.79 -27.67 -6.21
C ASP A 155 11.83 -27.66 -4.67
N ARG A 156 13.02 -27.65 -4.07
CA ARG A 156 13.14 -27.59 -2.62
C ARG A 156 13.02 -26.19 -2.08
N PRO A 157 12.26 -25.98 -0.98
CA PRO A 157 12.25 -24.73 -0.27
C PRO A 157 13.65 -24.26 0.13
N ILE A 158 13.88 -22.94 0.14
CA ILE A 158 15.22 -22.35 0.34
C ILE A 158 15.87 -22.74 1.67
N ASN A 159 15.10 -22.96 2.73
CA ASN A 159 15.56 -23.44 4.03
C ASN A 159 16.15 -24.86 3.96
N GLN A 160 15.58 -25.73 3.13
CA GLN A 160 16.10 -27.08 2.91
C GLN A 160 17.38 -27.04 2.08
N ARG A 161 17.44 -26.14 1.07
CA ARG A 161 18.65 -25.95 0.25
C ARG A 161 19.82 -25.41 1.07
N LEU A 162 19.55 -24.48 2.00
CA LEU A 162 20.57 -23.94 2.91
C LEU A 162 21.11 -24.99 3.89
N ALA A 163 20.30 -25.98 4.30
CA ALA A 163 20.76 -27.06 5.17
C ALA A 163 21.77 -27.99 4.48
N ASP A 164 21.66 -28.18 3.16
CA ASP A 164 22.57 -29.02 2.36
C ASP A 164 23.94 -28.35 2.13
N TYR A 165 24.08 -27.04 2.43
CA TYR A 165 25.35 -26.29 2.29
C TYR A 165 26.13 -26.17 3.60
N ARG A 166 25.66 -26.74 4.69
CA ARG A 166 26.32 -26.79 6.00
C ARG A 166 26.87 -28.19 6.29
#